data_dbba64f4aebf7852ba9263a6d618eccb
#
_entry.id   dbba64f4aebf7852ba9263a6d618eccb
#
_cell.length_a   1.000
_cell.length_b   1.000
_cell.length_c   1.000
_cell.angle_alpha   90.00
_cell.angle_beta   90.00
_cell.angle_gamma   90.00
#
_symmetry.space_group_name_H-M   'P 1'
#
loop_
_entity.id
_entity.type
_entity.pdbx_description
1 polymer ?
#
loop_
_entity_poly.entity_id
_entity_poly.type
_entity_poly.pdbx_seq_one_letter_code
_entity_poly.pdbx_strand_id
1 'polypeptide(L)'
;SQVGVQGPRGKTRFGALIRSTILPGWGQFYSNRSLMGWTMLGSEIAVGALAYMQYSAYQTANDDFIDFQAQYRASINPTEITDLKQQAQSSYLDMSTAKDQVTTMVYAVGAIWVANMIHAAITGPKEVAAVEKKSKVHLVYNENLKQPQLRWSIALD
;
A
#
# COMPACT_ATOMS: atom_id res chain seq x y z
N SER A 1 26.68 -18.28 30.30
CA SER A 1 25.51 -17.97 29.48
C SER A 1 25.53 -16.49 29.18
N GLN A 2 25.94 -16.11 27.96
CA GLN A 2 25.89 -14.72 27.51
C GLN A 2 24.46 -14.42 27.08
N VAL A 3 23.72 -13.68 27.86
CA VAL A 3 22.44 -13.06 27.43
C VAL A 3 22.80 -11.89 26.52
N GLY A 4 22.74 -12.13 25.21
CA GLY A 4 22.90 -11.08 24.22
C GLY A 4 21.74 -10.10 24.33
N VAL A 5 21.96 -8.93 24.90
CA VAL A 5 21.05 -7.81 24.85
C VAL A 5 20.98 -7.35 23.37
N GLN A 6 19.98 -7.84 22.65
CA GLN A 6 19.67 -7.31 21.32
C GLN A 6 19.17 -5.87 21.49
N GLY A 7 19.96 -4.91 21.08
CA GLY A 7 19.53 -3.52 20.97
C GLY A 7 18.31 -3.39 20.02
N PRO A 8 17.53 -2.31 20.11
CA PRO A 8 16.37 -2.12 19.26
C PRO A 8 16.78 -2.22 17.79
N ARG A 9 16.17 -3.16 17.05
CA ARG A 9 16.41 -3.34 15.62
C ARG A 9 16.11 -2.03 14.91
N GLY A 10 17.12 -1.44 14.26
CA GLY A 10 16.99 -0.21 13.50
C GLY A 10 15.94 -0.35 12.37
N LYS A 11 15.37 0.75 11.93
CA LYS A 11 14.47 0.77 10.76
C LYS A 11 15.26 0.38 9.51
N THR A 12 14.69 -0.50 8.65
CA THR A 12 15.34 -1.03 7.45
C THR A 12 14.52 -0.75 6.20
N ARG A 13 15.18 -0.73 5.03
CA ARG A 13 14.50 -0.64 3.73
C ARG A 13 13.56 -1.81 3.48
N PHE A 14 13.99 -3.00 3.85
CA PHE A 14 13.16 -4.20 3.74
C PHE A 14 11.93 -4.13 4.63
N GLY A 15 12.07 -3.59 5.84
CA GLY A 15 10.94 -3.34 6.72
C GLY A 15 9.95 -2.31 6.16
N ALA A 16 10.43 -1.30 5.42
CA ALA A 16 9.57 -0.34 4.72
C ALA A 16 8.85 -0.99 3.54
N LEU A 17 9.55 -1.80 2.74
CA LEU A 17 8.98 -2.54 1.60
C LEU A 17 7.83 -3.45 2.04
N ILE A 18 8.06 -4.32 3.04
CA ILE A 18 7.02 -5.24 3.52
C ILE A 18 5.78 -4.49 3.99
N ARG A 19 5.92 -3.38 4.70
CA ARG A 19 4.77 -2.58 5.15
C ARG A 19 4.00 -1.97 3.99
N SER A 20 4.71 -1.48 2.96
CA SER A 20 4.08 -0.95 1.74
C SER A 20 3.42 -2.03 0.89
N THR A 21 3.80 -3.30 1.04
CA THR A 21 3.12 -4.43 0.40
C THR A 21 1.76 -4.71 1.03
N ILE A 22 1.62 -4.46 2.33
CA ILE A 22 0.36 -4.69 3.06
C ILE A 22 -0.59 -3.52 2.89
N LEU A 23 -0.07 -2.27 3.06
CA LEU A 23 -0.87 -1.06 2.96
C LEU A 23 -0.05 0.03 2.25
N PRO A 24 -0.56 0.60 1.15
CA PRO A 24 0.06 1.73 0.46
C PRO A 24 0.34 2.90 1.42
N GLY A 25 1.54 3.45 1.38
CA GLY A 25 1.96 4.53 2.27
C GLY A 25 2.56 4.09 3.61
N TRP A 26 2.31 2.87 4.08
CA TRP A 26 2.78 2.44 5.40
C TRP A 26 4.32 2.40 5.51
N GLY A 27 5.01 1.98 4.47
CA GLY A 27 6.48 2.01 4.43
C GLY A 27 7.05 3.42 4.52
N GLN A 28 6.35 4.42 3.96
CA GLN A 28 6.71 5.82 4.04
C GLN A 28 6.51 6.39 5.45
N PHE A 29 5.40 6.06 6.13
CA PHE A 29 5.20 6.40 7.54
C PHE A 29 6.28 5.76 8.42
N TYR A 30 6.58 4.48 8.21
CA TYR A 30 7.66 3.80 8.90
C TYR A 30 9.01 4.47 8.70
N SER A 31 9.25 5.08 7.53
CA SER A 31 10.47 5.79 7.15
C SER A 31 10.49 7.27 7.59
N ASN A 32 9.55 7.70 8.44
CA ASN A 32 9.36 9.09 8.87
C ASN A 32 9.07 10.08 7.72
N ARG A 33 8.45 9.61 6.62
CA ARG A 33 8.07 10.41 5.45
C ARG A 33 6.56 10.56 5.38
N SER A 34 5.98 11.19 6.39
CA SER A 34 4.52 11.26 6.58
C SER A 34 3.79 11.88 5.40
N LEU A 35 4.32 12.97 4.82
CA LEU A 35 3.68 13.61 3.65
C LEU A 35 3.55 12.63 2.48
N MET A 36 4.62 11.92 2.15
CA MET A 36 4.60 10.92 1.08
C MET A 36 3.67 9.74 1.42
N GLY A 37 3.64 9.33 2.70
CA GLY A 37 2.71 8.30 3.18
C GLY A 37 1.25 8.68 2.94
N TRP A 38 0.86 9.90 3.28
CA TRP A 38 -0.50 10.41 3.04
C TRP A 38 -0.81 10.58 1.56
N THR A 39 0.16 11.03 0.74
CA THR A 39 -0.02 11.12 -0.72
C THR A 39 -0.30 9.76 -1.34
N MET A 40 0.49 8.74 -1.00
CA MET A 40 0.31 7.39 -1.53
C MET A 40 -1.03 6.77 -1.08
N LEU A 41 -1.35 6.86 0.20
CA LEU A 41 -2.61 6.35 0.74
C LEU A 41 -3.81 7.10 0.14
N GLY A 42 -3.74 8.42 0.04
CA GLY A 42 -4.81 9.25 -0.51
C GLY A 42 -5.05 8.98 -1.99
N SER A 43 -4.00 8.79 -2.80
CA SER A 43 -4.12 8.44 -4.21
C SER A 43 -4.79 7.08 -4.40
N GLU A 44 -4.44 6.09 -3.58
CA GLU A 44 -5.03 4.75 -3.62
C GLU A 44 -6.52 4.78 -3.26
N ILE A 45 -6.89 5.51 -2.21
CA ILE A 45 -8.29 5.70 -1.80
C ILE A 45 -9.08 6.40 -2.92
N ALA A 46 -8.52 7.44 -3.54
CA ALA A 46 -9.19 8.19 -4.60
C ALA A 46 -9.47 7.31 -5.83
N VAL A 47 -8.47 6.57 -6.30
CA VAL A 47 -8.64 5.68 -7.47
C VAL A 47 -9.54 4.49 -7.11
N GLY A 48 -9.46 3.94 -5.90
CA GLY A 48 -10.35 2.90 -5.41
C GLY A 48 -11.82 3.36 -5.35
N ALA A 49 -12.07 4.59 -4.91
CA ALA A 49 -13.41 5.18 -4.90
C ALA A 49 -13.96 5.36 -6.33
N LEU A 50 -13.14 5.82 -7.28
CA LEU A 50 -13.52 5.90 -8.69
C LEU A 50 -13.83 4.51 -9.28
N ALA A 51 -13.02 3.50 -8.95
CA ALA A 51 -13.28 2.12 -9.37
C ALA A 51 -14.63 1.60 -8.85
N TYR A 52 -14.94 1.90 -7.57
CA TYR A 52 -16.21 1.53 -6.98
C TYR A 52 -17.41 2.24 -7.65
N MET A 53 -17.28 3.54 -7.97
CA MET A 53 -18.33 4.29 -8.69
C MET A 53 -18.58 3.68 -10.07
N GLN A 54 -17.55 3.33 -10.82
CA GLN A 54 -17.69 2.69 -12.13
C GLN A 54 -18.28 1.27 -12.03
N TYR A 55 -17.92 0.53 -10.98
CA TYR A 55 -18.53 -0.78 -10.71
C TYR A 55 -20.03 -0.66 -10.40
N SER A 56 -20.43 0.35 -9.63
CA SER A 56 -21.84 0.62 -9.35
C SER A 56 -22.59 1.00 -10.65
N ALA A 57 -22.01 1.84 -11.51
CA ALA A 57 -22.57 2.19 -12.81
C ALA A 57 -22.71 0.97 -13.73
N TYR A 58 -21.69 0.07 -13.72
CA TYR A 58 -21.76 -1.20 -14.43
C TYR A 58 -22.96 -2.07 -13.97
N GLN A 59 -23.15 -2.20 -12.66
CA GLN A 59 -24.26 -2.99 -12.11
C GLN A 59 -25.61 -2.40 -12.52
N THR A 60 -25.80 -1.10 -12.36
CA THR A 60 -27.05 -0.42 -12.79
C THR A 60 -27.33 -0.66 -14.27
N ALA A 61 -26.35 -0.41 -15.13
CA ALA A 61 -26.53 -0.59 -16.58
C ALA A 61 -26.78 -2.08 -16.95
N ASN A 62 -26.20 -3.02 -16.23
CA ASN A 62 -26.45 -4.44 -16.42
C ASN A 62 -27.89 -4.83 -16.03
N ASP A 63 -28.38 -4.32 -14.92
CA ASP A 63 -29.73 -4.58 -14.45
C ASP A 63 -30.77 -3.98 -15.41
N ASP A 64 -30.55 -2.74 -15.87
CA ASP A 64 -31.37 -2.07 -16.88
C ASP A 64 -31.39 -2.86 -18.20
N PHE A 65 -30.23 -3.36 -18.64
CA PHE A 65 -30.14 -4.18 -19.86
C PHE A 65 -30.95 -5.46 -19.75
N ILE A 66 -30.87 -6.17 -18.62
CA ILE A 66 -31.62 -7.40 -18.35
C ILE A 66 -33.12 -7.09 -18.35
N ASP A 67 -33.51 -6.00 -17.68
CA ASP A 67 -34.93 -5.62 -17.56
C ASP A 67 -35.52 -5.22 -18.92
N PHE A 68 -34.85 -4.37 -19.68
CA PHE A 68 -35.29 -3.99 -21.03
C PHE A 68 -35.35 -5.19 -21.98
N GLN A 69 -34.41 -6.14 -21.87
CA GLN A 69 -34.46 -7.35 -22.66
C GLN A 69 -35.67 -8.23 -22.30
N ALA A 70 -36.00 -8.33 -21.01
CA ALA A 70 -37.16 -9.09 -20.56
C ALA A 70 -38.48 -8.45 -21.09
N GLN A 71 -38.62 -7.15 -20.97
CA GLN A 71 -39.76 -6.38 -21.47
C GLN A 71 -39.89 -6.49 -23.01
N TYR A 72 -38.78 -6.36 -23.72
CA TYR A 72 -38.73 -6.54 -25.18
C TYR A 72 -39.28 -7.89 -25.65
N ARG A 73 -38.92 -8.95 -24.92
CA ARG A 73 -39.40 -10.32 -25.25
C ARG A 73 -40.85 -10.56 -24.90
N ALA A 74 -41.39 -9.81 -23.95
CA ALA A 74 -42.81 -9.91 -23.53
C ALA A 74 -43.75 -9.04 -24.32
N SER A 75 -43.28 -7.96 -24.95
CA SER A 75 -44.11 -7.01 -25.69
C SER A 75 -44.54 -7.58 -27.03
N ILE A 76 -45.81 -7.28 -27.40
CA ILE A 76 -46.38 -7.58 -28.70
C ILE A 76 -46.66 -6.28 -29.52
N ASN A 77 -46.41 -5.11 -28.93
CA ASN A 77 -46.61 -3.82 -29.55
C ASN A 77 -45.39 -3.42 -30.41
N PRO A 78 -45.50 -3.22 -31.72
CA PRO A 78 -44.36 -2.91 -32.58
C PRO A 78 -43.59 -1.64 -32.19
N THR A 79 -44.29 -0.60 -31.73
CA THR A 79 -43.66 0.65 -31.31
C THR A 79 -42.85 0.42 -30.01
N GLU A 80 -43.46 -0.23 -29.02
CA GLU A 80 -42.81 -0.54 -27.74
C GLU A 80 -41.59 -1.49 -27.93
N ILE A 81 -41.70 -2.45 -28.82
CA ILE A 81 -40.61 -3.35 -29.20
C ILE A 81 -39.41 -2.55 -29.71
N THR A 82 -39.64 -1.54 -30.56
CA THR A 82 -38.59 -0.70 -31.11
C THR A 82 -37.88 0.12 -30.00
N ASP A 83 -38.67 0.74 -29.13
CA ASP A 83 -38.19 1.57 -28.05
C ASP A 83 -37.41 0.75 -27.02
N LEU A 84 -37.92 -0.41 -26.60
CA LEU A 84 -37.27 -1.31 -25.65
C LEU A 84 -35.93 -1.88 -26.20
N LYS A 85 -35.91 -2.17 -27.51
CA LYS A 85 -34.69 -2.61 -28.19
C LYS A 85 -33.64 -1.51 -28.16
N GLN A 86 -34.02 -0.26 -28.41
CA GLN A 86 -33.07 0.87 -28.33
C GLN A 86 -32.56 1.09 -26.90
N GLN A 87 -33.44 1.03 -25.91
CA GLN A 87 -33.08 1.16 -24.50
C GLN A 87 -32.13 0.03 -24.07
N ALA A 88 -32.42 -1.22 -24.40
CA ALA A 88 -31.52 -2.34 -24.13
C ALA A 88 -30.15 -2.19 -24.80
N GLN A 89 -30.12 -1.66 -26.05
CA GLN A 89 -28.88 -1.39 -26.74
C GLN A 89 -28.06 -0.28 -26.06
N SER A 90 -28.72 0.80 -25.62
CA SER A 90 -28.07 1.87 -24.87
C SER A 90 -27.48 1.35 -23.54
N SER A 91 -28.26 0.62 -22.74
CA SER A 91 -27.81 0.04 -21.49
C SER A 91 -26.66 -0.94 -21.69
N TYR A 92 -26.64 -1.70 -22.78
CA TYR A 92 -25.51 -2.55 -23.14
C TYR A 92 -24.22 -1.76 -23.40
N LEU A 93 -24.31 -0.64 -24.11
CA LEU A 93 -23.17 0.23 -24.36
C LEU A 93 -22.65 0.87 -23.06
N ASP A 94 -23.56 1.34 -22.22
CA ASP A 94 -23.22 1.92 -20.92
C ASP A 94 -22.55 0.88 -20.00
N MET A 95 -23.08 -0.34 -19.95
CA MET A 95 -22.48 -1.47 -19.25
C MET A 95 -21.08 -1.79 -19.77
N SER A 96 -20.91 -1.85 -21.09
CA SER A 96 -19.60 -2.12 -21.71
C SER A 96 -18.58 -1.03 -21.36
N THR A 97 -18.99 0.23 -21.46
CA THR A 97 -18.15 1.38 -21.12
C THR A 97 -17.75 1.37 -19.65
N ALA A 98 -18.70 1.16 -18.75
CA ALA A 98 -18.44 1.10 -17.32
C ALA A 98 -17.49 -0.07 -16.97
N LYS A 99 -17.66 -1.24 -17.60
CA LYS A 99 -16.75 -2.39 -17.46
C LYS A 99 -15.32 -2.05 -17.85
N ASP A 100 -15.13 -1.38 -18.99
CA ASP A 100 -13.80 -0.99 -19.47
C ASP A 100 -13.15 0.03 -18.51
N GLN A 101 -13.95 0.94 -17.97
CA GLN A 101 -13.50 1.90 -16.97
C GLN A 101 -13.11 1.21 -15.64
N VAL A 102 -13.91 0.26 -15.15
CA VAL A 102 -13.55 -0.58 -13.98
C VAL A 102 -12.21 -1.27 -14.21
N THR A 103 -12.05 -1.90 -15.37
CA THR A 103 -10.81 -2.61 -15.71
C THR A 103 -9.61 -1.65 -15.70
N THR A 104 -9.76 -0.47 -16.29
CA THR A 104 -8.71 0.57 -16.30
C THR A 104 -8.36 1.02 -14.89
N MET A 105 -9.36 1.24 -14.01
CA MET A 105 -9.12 1.64 -12.63
C MET A 105 -8.43 0.55 -11.80
N VAL A 106 -8.77 -0.72 -12.02
CA VAL A 106 -8.10 -1.85 -11.37
C VAL A 106 -6.61 -1.89 -11.75
N TYR A 107 -6.28 -1.68 -13.02
CA TYR A 107 -4.87 -1.57 -13.43
C TYR A 107 -4.18 -0.34 -12.82
N ALA A 108 -4.86 0.79 -12.72
CA ALA A 108 -4.31 1.99 -12.08
C ALA A 108 -4.00 1.77 -10.60
N VAL A 109 -4.91 1.14 -9.84
CA VAL A 109 -4.69 0.74 -8.44
C VAL A 109 -3.45 -0.14 -8.33
N GLY A 110 -3.35 -1.19 -9.15
CA GLY A 110 -2.20 -2.09 -9.15
C GLY A 110 -0.88 -1.38 -9.46
N ALA A 111 -0.89 -0.47 -10.45
CA ALA A 111 0.29 0.29 -10.83
C ALA A 111 0.76 1.25 -9.72
N ILE A 112 -0.16 1.96 -9.07
CA ILE A 112 0.13 2.83 -7.92
C ILE A 112 0.71 2.01 -6.78
N TRP A 113 0.13 0.85 -6.48
CA TRP A 113 0.62 -0.04 -5.43
C TRP A 113 2.06 -0.51 -5.68
N VAL A 114 2.35 -0.99 -6.90
CA VAL A 114 3.71 -1.41 -7.29
C VAL A 114 4.69 -0.23 -7.22
N ALA A 115 4.32 0.95 -7.72
CA ALA A 115 5.14 2.15 -7.63
C ALA A 115 5.44 2.53 -6.17
N ASN A 116 4.44 2.42 -5.29
CA ASN A 116 4.60 2.66 -3.85
C ASN A 116 5.59 1.67 -3.21
N MET A 117 5.51 0.39 -3.54
CA MET A 117 6.45 -0.64 -3.05
C MET A 117 7.89 -0.34 -3.49
N ILE A 118 8.08 -0.04 -4.78
CA ILE A 118 9.39 0.32 -5.34
C ILE A 118 9.94 1.57 -4.64
N HIS A 119 9.12 2.60 -4.49
CA HIS A 119 9.50 3.83 -3.80
C HIS A 119 9.92 3.56 -2.34
N ALA A 120 9.17 2.74 -1.60
CA ALA A 120 9.51 2.36 -0.23
C ALA A 120 10.84 1.60 -0.15
N ALA A 121 11.11 0.71 -1.10
CA ALA A 121 12.37 -0.05 -1.17
C ALA A 121 13.58 0.85 -1.44
N ILE A 122 13.43 1.84 -2.33
CA ILE A 122 14.52 2.75 -2.71
C ILE A 122 14.78 3.78 -1.60
N THR A 123 13.72 4.37 -1.05
CA THR A 123 13.79 5.53 -0.16
C THR A 123 13.70 5.19 1.32
N GLY A 124 13.47 3.92 1.65
CA GLY A 124 13.45 3.42 3.02
C GLY A 124 14.75 3.69 3.78
N PRO A 125 14.73 3.63 5.12
CA PRO A 125 15.91 3.87 5.94
C PRO A 125 17.04 2.91 5.55
N LYS A 126 18.24 3.46 5.35
CA LYS A 126 19.44 2.62 5.23
C LYS A 126 19.66 1.95 6.57
N GLU A 127 20.02 0.67 6.57
CA GLU A 127 20.55 0.04 7.77
C GLU A 127 21.75 0.88 8.23
N VAL A 128 21.57 1.61 9.31
CA VAL A 128 22.73 2.13 10.03
C VAL A 128 23.32 0.86 10.64
N ALA A 129 24.47 0.43 10.12
CA ALA A 129 25.27 -0.58 10.80
C ALA A 129 25.30 -0.15 12.27
N ALA A 130 24.78 -1.00 13.15
CA ALA A 130 24.84 -0.73 14.57
C ALA A 130 26.30 -0.44 14.85
N VAL A 131 26.64 0.80 15.18
CA VAL A 131 27.98 1.14 15.66
C VAL A 131 28.09 0.29 16.92
N GLU A 132 28.81 -0.81 16.78
CA GLU A 132 29.11 -1.70 17.89
C GLU A 132 29.93 -0.84 18.83
N LYS A 133 29.27 -0.23 19.81
CA LYS A 133 29.95 0.48 20.90
C LYS A 133 30.79 -0.59 21.61
N LYS A 134 32.02 -0.74 21.16
CA LYS A 134 33.00 -1.62 21.80
C LYS A 134 33.34 -1.00 23.16
N SER A 135 32.51 -1.29 24.13
CA SER A 135 32.90 -1.03 25.51
C SER A 135 34.00 -2.05 25.89
N LYS A 136 35.19 -1.55 26.12
CA LYS A 136 36.28 -2.36 26.61
C LYS A 136 36.34 -2.24 28.12
N VAL A 137 36.24 -3.36 28.81
CA VAL A 137 36.48 -3.46 30.23
C VAL A 137 37.93 -3.90 30.41
N HIS A 138 38.72 -3.07 31.03
CA HIS A 138 40.11 -3.36 31.33
C HIS A 138 40.29 -3.55 32.84
N LEU A 139 40.99 -4.59 33.20
CA LEU A 139 41.47 -4.77 34.58
C LEU A 139 42.79 -3.99 34.71
N VAL A 140 42.78 -2.93 35.47
CA VAL A 140 43.97 -2.09 35.73
C VAL A 140 44.33 -2.21 37.19
N TYR A 141 45.60 -2.48 37.47
CA TYR A 141 46.10 -2.49 38.83
C TYR A 141 46.39 -1.05 39.29
N ASN A 142 45.75 -0.63 40.35
CA ASN A 142 46.00 0.69 40.94
C ASN A 142 47.09 0.59 41.99
N GLU A 143 48.26 1.11 41.68
CA GLU A 143 49.44 1.05 42.56
C GLU A 143 49.25 1.79 43.88
N ASN A 144 48.46 2.87 43.89
CA ASN A 144 48.21 3.68 45.07
C ASN A 144 47.28 2.97 46.08
N LEU A 145 46.33 2.19 45.57
CA LEU A 145 45.37 1.45 46.40
C LEU A 145 45.76 -0.02 46.58
N LYS A 146 46.82 -0.48 45.90
CA LYS A 146 47.31 -1.87 45.89
C LYS A 146 46.21 -2.89 45.60
N GLN A 147 45.24 -2.51 44.72
CA GLN A 147 44.08 -3.33 44.37
C GLN A 147 43.84 -3.32 42.86
N PRO A 148 43.34 -4.43 42.26
CA PRO A 148 42.86 -4.45 40.90
C PRO A 148 41.55 -3.68 40.80
N GLN A 149 41.41 -2.79 39.80
CA GLN A 149 40.21 -2.04 39.51
C GLN A 149 39.71 -2.35 38.09
N LEU A 150 38.39 -2.46 37.93
CA LEU A 150 37.73 -2.57 36.63
C LEU A 150 37.52 -1.17 36.07
N ARG A 151 38.20 -0.85 34.98
CA ARG A 151 38.02 0.39 34.25
C ARG A 151 37.18 0.13 33.03
N TRP A 152 36.07 0.82 32.96
CA TRP A 152 35.16 0.78 31.78
C TRP A 152 35.44 2.01 30.91
N SER A 153 35.83 1.79 29.65
CA SER A 153 36.00 2.84 28.65
C SER A 153 34.99 2.68 27.53
N ILE A 154 34.26 3.74 27.23
CA ILE A 154 33.37 3.83 26.09
C ILE A 154 34.05 4.75 25.08
N ALA A 155 34.34 4.25 23.86
CA ALA A 155 34.79 5.10 22.78
C ALA A 155 33.58 5.94 22.32
N LEU A 156 33.67 7.27 22.41
CA LEU A 156 32.79 8.23 21.85
C LEU A 156 33.46 8.74 20.56
N ASP A 157 33.05 8.25 19.39
CA ASP A 157 33.41 8.77 18.08
C ASP A 157 32.43 9.87 17.67
#